data_9dbf9c0b11521b67f4141d9232914f65
#
_entry.id   9dbf9c0b11521b67f4141d9232914f65
#
_cell.length_a   1.000
_cell.length_b   1.000
_cell.length_c   1.000
_cell.angle_alpha   90.00
_cell.angle_beta   90.00
_cell.angle_gamma   90.00
#
_symmetry.space_group_name_H-M   'P 1'
#
loop_
_entity.id
_entity.type
_entity.pdbx_description
1 polymer ?
#
loop_
_entity_poly.entity_id
_entity_poly.type
_entity_poly.pdbx_seq_one_letter_code
_entity_poly.pdbx_strand_id
1 'polypeptide(L)'
;MVNLKLGKYGVWAKKYLEEYKPFKFSRLVMDGSVMDYLLEFEYHLKGYANLIEFELKERFPAPSGNESFVEQVNYIYMIQEMVDEFVMEEVKLV
;
A
#
# COMPACT_ATOMS: atom_id res chain seq x y z
N MET A 1 -6.30 15.72 21.05
CA MET A 1 -6.94 14.91 20.01
C MET A 1 -5.91 14.35 19.07
N VAL A 2 -5.87 13.06 18.91
CA VAL A 2 -4.88 12.42 18.03
C VAL A 2 -5.40 12.50 16.60
N ASN A 3 -4.65 13.18 15.74
CA ASN A 3 -4.96 13.19 14.32
C ASN A 3 -4.42 11.90 13.70
N LEU A 4 -5.33 10.95 13.49
CA LEU A 4 -4.99 9.71 12.82
C LEU A 4 -4.96 9.99 11.32
N LYS A 5 -3.75 10.00 10.76
CA LYS A 5 -3.59 10.21 9.33
C LYS A 5 -3.35 8.88 8.64
N LEU A 6 -4.05 8.68 7.53
CA LEU A 6 -3.79 7.56 6.66
C LEU A 6 -2.50 7.80 5.89
N GLY A 7 -1.70 6.76 5.74
CA GLY A 7 -0.55 6.78 4.87
C GLY A 7 -0.96 6.56 3.42
N LYS A 8 0.03 6.37 2.56
CA LYS A 8 -0.15 6.20 1.12
C LYS A 8 -1.19 5.13 0.78
N TYR A 9 -1.04 3.95 1.35
CA TYR A 9 -1.93 2.82 1.04
C TYR A 9 -3.33 3.02 1.62
N GLY A 10 -3.42 3.63 2.79
CA GLY A 10 -4.71 3.95 3.39
C GLY A 10 -5.49 4.95 2.57
N VAL A 11 -4.80 5.95 2.00
CA VAL A 11 -5.43 6.93 1.10
C VAL A 11 -5.94 6.25 -0.17
N TRP A 12 -5.16 5.33 -0.74
CA TRP A 12 -5.61 4.56 -1.91
C TRP A 12 -6.86 3.74 -1.60
N ALA A 13 -6.88 3.09 -0.43
CA ALA A 13 -8.03 2.30 0.00
C ALA A 13 -9.26 3.19 0.19
N LYS A 14 -9.09 4.35 0.81
CA LYS A 14 -10.18 5.29 1.01
C LYS A 14 -10.79 5.74 -0.30
N LYS A 15 -9.94 6.13 -1.25
CA LYS A 15 -10.41 6.57 -2.58
C LYS A 15 -11.18 5.47 -3.29
N TYR A 16 -10.65 4.25 -3.25
CA TYR A 16 -11.32 3.13 -3.90
C TYR A 16 -12.67 2.86 -3.26
N LEU A 17 -12.71 2.88 -1.92
CA LEU A 17 -13.95 2.64 -1.18
C LEU A 17 -15.02 3.68 -1.54
N GLU A 18 -14.64 4.96 -1.57
CA GLU A 18 -15.56 6.05 -1.90
C GLU A 18 -16.10 5.92 -3.33
N GLU A 19 -15.22 5.58 -4.26
CA GLU A 19 -15.53 5.59 -5.69
C GLU A 19 -16.29 4.35 -6.15
N TYR A 20 -15.89 3.18 -5.65
CA TYR A 20 -16.40 1.91 -6.16
C TYR A 20 -17.31 1.17 -5.19
N LYS A 21 -17.32 1.56 -3.92
CA LYS A 21 -18.17 0.93 -2.90
C LYS A 21 -18.85 2.00 -2.05
N PRO A 22 -19.60 2.92 -2.68
CA PRO A 22 -20.15 4.07 -1.94
C PRO A 22 -21.12 3.70 -0.84
N PHE A 23 -21.89 2.62 -0.99
CA PHE A 23 -22.82 2.21 0.06
C PHE A 23 -22.07 1.71 1.30
N LYS A 24 -21.02 0.93 1.08
CA LYS A 24 -20.17 0.47 2.18
C LYS A 24 -19.51 1.64 2.88
N PHE A 25 -18.96 2.58 2.11
CA PHE A 25 -18.34 3.78 2.66
C PHE A 25 -19.33 4.57 3.51
N SER A 26 -20.53 4.82 2.98
CA SER A 26 -21.56 5.56 3.72
C SER A 26 -21.94 4.86 5.02
N ARG A 27 -22.08 3.54 5.00
CA ARG A 27 -22.40 2.79 6.20
C ARG A 27 -21.32 2.95 7.26
N LEU A 28 -20.06 2.86 6.86
CA LEU A 28 -18.94 3.00 7.79
C LEU A 28 -18.88 4.41 8.39
N VAL A 29 -19.17 5.43 7.57
CA VAL A 29 -19.25 6.80 8.07
C VAL A 29 -20.38 6.95 9.09
N MET A 30 -21.55 6.41 8.78
CA MET A 30 -22.71 6.50 9.68
C MET A 30 -22.47 5.77 11.00
N ASP A 31 -21.75 4.66 10.96
CA ASP A 31 -21.39 3.88 12.14
C ASP A 31 -20.26 4.51 12.94
N GLY A 32 -19.60 5.52 12.38
CA GLY A 32 -18.43 6.14 13.01
C GLY A 32 -17.19 5.28 12.99
N SER A 33 -17.14 4.23 12.14
CA SER A 33 -16.05 3.25 12.13
C SER A 33 -15.15 3.34 10.90
N VAL A 34 -15.37 4.33 10.03
CA VAL A 34 -14.65 4.40 8.76
C VAL A 34 -13.13 4.53 8.95
N MET A 35 -12.70 5.35 9.92
CA MET A 35 -11.27 5.54 10.15
C MET A 35 -10.62 4.28 10.70
N ASP A 36 -11.27 3.63 11.66
CA ASP A 36 -10.74 2.38 12.22
C ASP A 36 -10.65 1.30 11.15
N TYR A 37 -11.66 1.18 10.31
CA TYR A 37 -11.67 0.24 9.20
C TYR A 37 -10.50 0.48 8.25
N LEU A 38 -10.30 1.75 7.87
CA LEU A 38 -9.24 2.10 6.93
C LEU A 38 -7.85 1.92 7.54
N LEU A 39 -7.68 2.22 8.83
CA LEU A 39 -6.40 2.00 9.50
C LEU A 39 -6.05 0.51 9.57
N GLU A 40 -7.03 -0.34 9.86
CA GLU A 40 -6.81 -1.78 9.86
C GLU A 40 -6.47 -2.29 8.46
N PHE A 41 -7.18 -1.78 7.45
CA PHE A 41 -6.89 -2.17 6.08
C PHE A 41 -5.53 -1.68 5.62
N GLU A 42 -5.14 -0.47 6.01
CA GLU A 42 -3.81 0.06 5.73
C GLU A 42 -2.73 -0.82 6.36
N TYR A 43 -2.95 -1.27 7.58
CA TYR A 43 -2.01 -2.17 8.26
C TYR A 43 -1.86 -3.48 7.46
N HIS A 44 -2.99 -4.02 6.99
CA HIS A 44 -2.98 -5.20 6.14
C HIS A 44 -2.18 -4.95 4.85
N LEU A 45 -2.40 -3.81 4.20
CA LEU A 45 -1.68 -3.48 2.97
C LEU A 45 -0.19 -3.33 3.19
N LYS A 46 0.22 -2.74 4.32
CA LYS A 46 1.64 -2.60 4.65
C LYS A 46 2.31 -3.96 4.83
N GLY A 47 1.63 -4.88 5.52
CA GLY A 47 2.13 -6.23 5.69
C GLY A 47 2.25 -6.96 4.36
N TYR A 48 1.24 -6.82 3.52
CA TYR A 48 1.25 -7.41 2.18
C TYR A 48 2.38 -6.82 1.33
N ALA A 49 2.56 -5.49 1.38
CA ALA A 49 3.64 -4.82 0.64
C ALA A 49 5.02 -5.32 1.09
N ASN A 50 5.21 -5.49 2.38
CA ASN A 50 6.48 -6.00 2.91
C ASN A 50 6.77 -7.43 2.42
N LEU A 51 5.74 -8.27 2.39
CA LEU A 51 5.88 -9.63 1.88
C LEU A 51 6.24 -9.64 0.39
N ILE A 52 5.55 -8.85 -0.40
CA ILE A 52 5.81 -8.75 -1.84
C ILE A 52 7.21 -8.18 -2.09
N GLU A 53 7.60 -7.16 -1.34
CA GLU A 53 8.95 -6.60 -1.46
C GLU A 53 10.01 -7.66 -1.20
N PHE A 54 9.84 -8.45 -0.14
CA PHE A 54 10.77 -9.52 0.17
C PHE A 54 10.87 -10.54 -0.97
N GLU A 55 9.73 -10.97 -1.48
CA GLU A 55 9.69 -11.95 -2.57
C GLU A 55 10.31 -11.41 -3.86
N LEU A 56 10.07 -10.14 -4.17
CA LEU A 56 10.64 -9.51 -5.36
C LEU A 56 12.15 -9.37 -5.25
N LYS A 57 12.66 -9.02 -4.07
CA LYS A 57 14.11 -8.92 -3.87
C LYS A 57 14.80 -10.27 -3.95
N GLU A 58 14.13 -11.33 -3.58
CA GLU A 58 14.63 -12.69 -3.76
C GLU A 58 14.72 -13.06 -5.23
N ARG A 59 13.69 -12.70 -6.00
CA ARG A 59 13.60 -13.01 -7.42
C ARG A 59 14.45 -12.10 -8.28
N PHE A 60 14.61 -10.84 -7.89
CA PHE A 60 15.40 -9.84 -8.59
C PHE A 60 16.40 -9.23 -7.62
N PRO A 61 17.56 -9.91 -7.41
CA PRO A 61 18.53 -9.43 -6.41
C PRO A 61 19.07 -8.05 -6.75
N ALA A 62 19.46 -7.32 -5.71
CA ALA A 62 20.04 -5.99 -5.85
C ALA A 62 21.37 -6.06 -6.60
N PRO A 63 21.76 -4.96 -7.30
CA PRO A 63 23.07 -4.87 -7.93
C PRO A 63 24.19 -5.07 -6.91
N SER A 64 25.33 -5.60 -7.37
CA SER A 64 26.47 -5.81 -6.50
C SER A 64 27.04 -4.47 -6.01
N GLY A 65 27.85 -4.53 -4.93
CA GLY A 65 28.40 -3.32 -4.33
C GLY A 65 29.28 -2.48 -5.24
N ASN A 66 29.66 -3.00 -6.41
CA ASN A 66 30.48 -2.28 -7.38
C ASN A 66 29.65 -1.45 -8.36
N GLU A 67 28.34 -1.53 -8.27
CA GLU A 67 27.44 -0.79 -9.17
C GLU A 67 27.37 0.68 -8.77
N SER A 68 27.02 1.54 -9.75
CA SER A 68 26.89 2.95 -9.50
C SER A 68 25.71 3.26 -8.57
N PHE A 69 25.78 4.43 -7.93
CA PHE A 69 24.68 4.90 -7.09
C PHE A 69 23.38 5.00 -7.89
N VAL A 70 23.45 5.44 -9.14
CA VAL A 70 22.27 5.55 -10.01
C VAL A 70 21.61 4.20 -10.23
N GLU A 71 22.41 3.15 -10.45
CA GLU A 71 21.86 1.80 -10.65
C GLU A 71 21.16 1.29 -9.40
N GLN A 72 21.73 1.57 -8.22
CA GLN A 72 21.11 1.18 -6.96
C GLN A 72 19.79 1.91 -6.73
N VAL A 73 19.75 3.20 -7.01
CA VAL A 73 18.51 3.99 -6.89
C VAL A 73 17.45 3.50 -7.87
N ASN A 74 17.85 3.22 -9.11
CA ASN A 74 16.93 2.69 -10.11
C ASN A 74 16.35 1.34 -9.67
N TYR A 75 17.16 0.50 -9.05
CA TYR A 75 16.70 -0.78 -8.51
C TYR A 75 15.63 -0.57 -7.45
N ILE A 76 15.87 0.36 -6.51
CA ILE A 76 14.91 0.66 -5.44
C ILE A 76 13.58 1.11 -6.03
N TYR A 77 13.62 2.01 -7.03
CA TYR A 77 12.40 2.48 -7.69
C TYR A 77 11.68 1.37 -8.43
N MET A 78 12.42 0.51 -9.10
CA MET A 78 11.83 -0.63 -9.82
C MET A 78 11.06 -1.54 -8.85
N ILE A 79 11.70 -1.90 -7.73
CA ILE A 79 11.06 -2.76 -6.73
C ILE A 79 9.81 -2.07 -6.17
N GLN A 80 9.91 -0.77 -5.85
CA GLN A 80 8.79 -0.03 -5.30
C GLN A 80 7.60 0.03 -6.27
N GLU A 81 7.87 0.26 -7.55
CA GLU A 81 6.82 0.26 -8.56
C GLU A 81 6.12 -1.09 -8.66
N MET A 82 6.89 -2.17 -8.62
CA MET A 82 6.32 -3.51 -8.68
C MET A 82 5.47 -3.81 -7.45
N VAL A 83 5.97 -3.42 -6.27
CA VAL A 83 5.20 -3.55 -5.02
C VAL A 83 3.88 -2.79 -5.13
N ASP A 84 3.93 -1.55 -5.60
CA ASP A 84 2.75 -0.71 -5.71
C ASP A 84 1.70 -1.31 -6.65
N GLU A 85 2.12 -1.93 -7.74
CA GLU A 85 1.19 -2.62 -8.65
C GLU A 85 0.44 -3.74 -7.94
N PHE A 86 1.14 -4.56 -7.16
CA PHE A 86 0.50 -5.62 -6.38
C PHE A 86 -0.42 -5.05 -5.32
N VAL A 87 0.01 -3.99 -4.63
CA VAL A 87 -0.80 -3.37 -3.59
C VAL A 87 -2.08 -2.77 -4.17
N MET A 88 -2.01 -2.17 -5.35
CA MET A 88 -3.21 -1.62 -6.01
C MET A 88 -4.27 -2.69 -6.26
N GLU A 89 -3.84 -3.89 -6.61
CA GLU A 89 -4.80 -5.00 -6.76
C GLU A 89 -5.41 -5.41 -5.41
N GLU A 90 -4.60 -5.41 -4.37
CA GLU A 90 -5.07 -5.76 -3.03
C GLU A 90 -6.02 -4.68 -2.47
N VAL A 91 -5.82 -3.42 -2.85
CA VAL A 91 -6.69 -2.31 -2.46
C VAL A 91 -8.15 -2.57 -2.84
N LYS A 92 -8.38 -3.27 -3.94
CA LYS A 92 -9.73 -3.58 -4.42
C LYS A 92 -10.54 -4.43 -3.45
N LEU A 93 -9.90 -5.04 -2.46
CA LEU A 93 -10.57 -5.85 -1.45
C LEU A 93 -11.15 -4.99 -0.30
N VAL A 94 -10.86 -3.70 -0.28
CA VAL A 94 -11.39 -2.82 0.76
C VAL A 94 -12.92 -2.77 0.73
#